data_fab95d703eea8ec219d7458e38f47792
#
_entry.id   fab95d703eea8ec219d7458e38f47792
#
_cell.length_a   1.000
_cell.length_b   1.000
_cell.length_c   1.000
_cell.angle_alpha   90.00
_cell.angle_beta   90.00
_cell.angle_gamma   90.00
#
_symmetry.space_group_name_H-M   'P 1'
#
loop_
_entity.id
_entity.type
_entity.pdbx_description
1 polymer ?
#
loop_
_entity_poly.entity_id
_entity_poly.type
_entity_poly.pdbx_seq_one_letter_code
_entity_poly.pdbx_strand_id
1 'polypeptide(L)'
;MSKKTAVMKGDGIGPEVVDSMLRVLKECNFQSEIILCEVGSEQWEKNGRKDASYIPDSTMSTLENSDCCFKGPTTTIPVPEAPRSVAVTLRQKFDLYANIRPTKTYDRLTPNRKLDCVCFREATEGLYTGVETKITDDAAIAIRKITRQGSRRLVDSAVDWANKFEMKKMVAITKRNILKQTDGIFWDETQKAVEGTGIELSEIYIDNMAQQMIIATEQFNGSVLVSTNLFMDIISELASALVGSIGLIYSANIG
;
A
#
# COMPACT_ATOMS: atom_id res chain seq x y z
N MET A 1 -1.00 -9.84 -28.54
CA MET A 1 -2.32 -9.72 -27.92
C MET A 1 -2.43 -8.34 -27.30
N SER A 2 -3.58 -7.67 -27.38
CA SER A 2 -3.80 -6.41 -26.67
C SER A 2 -3.77 -6.69 -25.15
N LYS A 3 -3.16 -5.80 -24.37
CA LYS A 3 -3.19 -5.88 -22.89
C LYS A 3 -4.62 -5.68 -22.40
N LYS A 4 -4.96 -6.34 -21.30
CA LYS A 4 -6.26 -6.23 -20.62
C LYS A 4 -6.12 -5.56 -19.29
N THR A 5 -6.97 -4.58 -19.03
CA THR A 5 -7.00 -3.85 -17.76
C THR A 5 -8.39 -3.96 -17.13
N ALA A 6 -8.48 -4.67 -16.03
CA ALA A 6 -9.69 -4.69 -15.22
C ALA A 6 -9.86 -3.36 -14.49
N VAL A 7 -11.07 -2.84 -14.42
CA VAL A 7 -11.37 -1.57 -13.74
C VAL A 7 -12.52 -1.77 -12.76
N MET A 8 -12.24 -1.62 -11.49
CA MET A 8 -13.18 -1.69 -10.38
C MET A 8 -13.49 -0.28 -9.88
N LYS A 9 -14.73 0.18 -10.02
CA LYS A 9 -15.12 1.54 -9.58
C LYS A 9 -15.15 1.68 -8.07
N GLY A 10 -15.52 0.62 -7.35
CA GLY A 10 -15.62 0.64 -5.89
C GLY A 10 -16.88 1.34 -5.36
N ASP A 11 -16.77 1.86 -4.13
CA ASP A 11 -17.88 2.43 -3.35
C ASP A 11 -17.75 3.96 -3.24
N GLY A 12 -18.84 4.61 -2.85
CA GLY A 12 -18.88 6.05 -2.50
C GLY A 12 -18.40 6.94 -3.65
N ILE A 13 -17.30 7.67 -3.44
CA ILE A 13 -16.70 8.55 -4.47
C ILE A 13 -15.99 7.76 -5.60
N GLY A 14 -15.85 6.45 -5.46
CA GLY A 14 -15.12 5.59 -6.41
C GLY A 14 -15.54 5.73 -7.85
N PRO A 15 -16.86 5.64 -8.20
CA PRO A 15 -17.33 5.80 -9.56
C PRO A 15 -16.91 7.14 -10.19
N GLU A 16 -17.03 8.26 -9.48
CA GLU A 16 -16.67 9.60 -9.98
C GLU A 16 -15.16 9.70 -10.27
N VAL A 17 -14.33 9.24 -9.34
CA VAL A 17 -12.86 9.29 -9.46
C VAL A 17 -12.38 8.38 -10.61
N VAL A 18 -12.93 7.17 -10.69
CA VAL A 18 -12.55 6.21 -11.74
C VAL A 18 -13.03 6.66 -13.11
N ASP A 19 -14.23 7.23 -13.23
CA ASP A 19 -14.71 7.78 -14.51
C ASP A 19 -13.84 8.96 -14.98
N SER A 20 -13.40 9.81 -14.06
CA SER A 20 -12.44 10.88 -14.35
C SER A 20 -11.10 10.35 -14.84
N MET A 21 -10.58 9.30 -14.18
CA MET A 21 -9.35 8.59 -14.60
C MET A 21 -9.51 7.99 -16.01
N LEU A 22 -10.62 7.31 -16.29
CA LEU A 22 -10.88 6.71 -17.60
C LEU A 22 -10.92 7.74 -18.73
N ARG A 23 -11.47 8.93 -18.46
CA ARG A 23 -11.43 10.06 -19.42
C ARG A 23 -10.00 10.49 -19.72
N VAL A 24 -9.14 10.62 -18.69
CA VAL A 24 -7.73 10.97 -18.87
C VAL A 24 -6.99 9.88 -19.66
N LEU A 25 -7.19 8.61 -19.32
CA LEU A 25 -6.55 7.48 -20.03
C LEU A 25 -6.94 7.47 -21.51
N LYS A 26 -8.20 7.78 -21.84
CA LYS A 26 -8.67 7.88 -23.22
C LYS A 26 -7.94 8.99 -23.98
N GLU A 27 -7.83 10.19 -23.39
CA GLU A 27 -7.12 11.32 -24.01
C GLU A 27 -5.60 11.07 -24.15
N CYS A 28 -5.03 10.26 -23.25
CA CYS A 28 -3.62 9.82 -23.34
C CYS A 28 -3.39 8.64 -24.31
N ASN A 29 -4.40 8.19 -25.04
CA ASN A 29 -4.34 7.04 -25.94
C ASN A 29 -3.81 5.76 -25.24
N PHE A 30 -4.29 5.49 -24.03
CA PHE A 30 -3.90 4.29 -23.29
C PHE A 30 -4.30 3.02 -24.04
N GLN A 31 -3.30 2.22 -24.41
CA GLN A 31 -3.45 1.06 -25.28
C GLN A 31 -3.73 -0.20 -24.47
N SER A 32 -4.96 -0.37 -24.01
CA SER A 32 -5.44 -1.58 -23.32
C SER A 32 -6.93 -1.76 -23.49
N GLU A 33 -7.38 -3.00 -23.51
CA GLU A 33 -8.80 -3.35 -23.41
C GLU A 33 -9.26 -3.10 -21.97
N ILE A 34 -10.21 -2.16 -21.79
CA ILE A 34 -10.78 -1.82 -20.47
C ILE A 34 -11.98 -2.71 -20.18
N ILE A 35 -11.93 -3.46 -19.07
CA ILE A 35 -13.01 -4.36 -18.64
C ILE A 35 -13.53 -3.84 -17.30
N LEU A 36 -14.76 -3.32 -17.29
CA LEU A 36 -15.40 -2.84 -16.05
C LEU A 36 -15.87 -4.01 -15.21
N CYS A 37 -15.58 -3.95 -13.91
CA CYS A 37 -15.90 -4.99 -12.93
C CYS A 37 -16.64 -4.40 -11.74
N GLU A 38 -17.60 -5.16 -11.21
CA GLU A 38 -18.32 -4.83 -9.98
C GLU A 38 -17.53 -5.26 -8.75
N VAL A 39 -17.55 -4.44 -7.70
CA VAL A 39 -16.86 -4.71 -6.44
C VAL A 39 -17.37 -3.78 -5.34
N GLY A 40 -17.23 -4.23 -4.10
CA GLY A 40 -17.41 -3.36 -2.94
C GLY A 40 -18.67 -3.65 -2.12
N SER A 41 -18.85 -2.86 -1.08
CA SER A 41 -19.94 -3.02 -0.12
C SER A 41 -21.31 -2.72 -0.72
N GLU A 42 -21.41 -1.74 -1.60
CA GLU A 42 -22.68 -1.41 -2.27
C GLU A 42 -23.16 -2.55 -3.16
N GLN A 43 -22.26 -3.20 -3.89
CA GLN A 43 -22.58 -4.38 -4.69
C GLN A 43 -22.99 -5.56 -3.81
N TRP A 44 -22.29 -5.79 -2.71
CA TRP A 44 -22.61 -6.84 -1.75
C TRP A 44 -23.98 -6.65 -1.11
N GLU A 45 -24.34 -5.41 -0.77
CA GLU A 45 -25.67 -5.08 -0.23
C GLU A 45 -26.78 -5.28 -1.26
N LYS A 46 -26.55 -4.87 -2.52
CA LYS A 46 -27.50 -5.11 -3.62
C LYS A 46 -27.78 -6.59 -3.84
N ASN A 47 -26.81 -7.45 -3.62
CA ASN A 47 -26.95 -8.91 -3.69
C ASN A 47 -27.57 -9.51 -2.40
N GLY A 48 -28.07 -8.68 -1.49
CA GLY A 48 -28.73 -9.11 -0.24
C GLY A 48 -27.77 -9.70 0.78
N ARG A 49 -26.48 -9.31 0.75
CA ARG A 49 -25.41 -9.73 1.68
C ARG A 49 -25.17 -11.24 1.68
N LYS A 50 -25.37 -11.90 0.53
CA LYS A 50 -25.28 -13.36 0.40
C LYS A 50 -23.88 -13.85 0.03
N ASP A 51 -23.07 -12.98 -0.59
CA ASP A 51 -21.75 -13.36 -1.05
C ASP A 51 -20.75 -13.41 0.12
N ALA A 52 -19.88 -14.41 0.12
CA ALA A 52 -18.78 -14.53 1.10
C ALA A 52 -17.65 -13.50 0.87
N SER A 53 -17.73 -12.68 -0.18
CA SER A 53 -16.73 -11.69 -0.58
C SER A 53 -17.39 -10.43 -1.12
N TYR A 54 -16.71 -9.29 -0.96
CA TYR A 54 -17.04 -8.06 -1.66
C TYR A 54 -16.64 -8.08 -3.16
N ILE A 55 -15.98 -9.15 -3.61
CA ILE A 55 -15.54 -9.35 -5.00
C ILE A 55 -16.34 -10.51 -5.57
N PRO A 56 -17.26 -10.30 -6.53
CA PRO A 56 -17.97 -11.36 -7.22
C PRO A 56 -17.02 -12.33 -7.94
N ASP A 57 -17.40 -13.60 -8.09
CA ASP A 57 -16.57 -14.61 -8.79
C ASP A 57 -16.28 -14.22 -10.24
N SER A 58 -17.23 -13.59 -10.92
CA SER A 58 -17.03 -13.07 -12.28
C SER A 58 -15.94 -11.98 -12.34
N THR A 59 -15.91 -11.10 -11.34
CA THR A 59 -14.85 -10.09 -11.21
C THR A 59 -13.51 -10.74 -10.90
N MET A 60 -13.48 -11.72 -9.99
CA MET A 60 -12.24 -12.44 -9.68
C MET A 60 -11.68 -13.15 -10.92
N SER A 61 -12.52 -13.83 -11.70
CA SER A 61 -12.12 -14.46 -12.96
C SER A 61 -11.58 -13.45 -13.97
N THR A 62 -12.19 -12.25 -14.05
CA THR A 62 -11.68 -11.18 -14.93
C THR A 62 -10.31 -10.68 -14.48
N LEU A 63 -10.10 -10.51 -13.17
CA LEU A 63 -8.81 -10.10 -12.61
C LEU A 63 -7.69 -11.11 -12.90
N GLU A 64 -7.97 -12.41 -12.77
CA GLU A 64 -7.04 -13.51 -13.07
C GLU A 64 -6.63 -13.54 -14.56
N ASN A 65 -7.46 -13.02 -15.46
CA ASN A 65 -7.23 -12.98 -16.89
C ASN A 65 -6.84 -11.58 -17.41
N SER A 66 -6.47 -10.67 -16.52
CA SER A 66 -6.04 -9.29 -16.84
C SER A 66 -4.56 -9.07 -16.53
N ASP A 67 -3.90 -8.21 -17.30
CA ASP A 67 -2.50 -7.85 -17.07
C ASP A 67 -2.33 -6.90 -15.88
N CYS A 68 -3.33 -6.08 -15.60
CA CYS A 68 -3.37 -5.19 -14.45
C CYS A 68 -4.81 -4.79 -14.08
N CYS A 69 -4.93 -4.09 -12.97
CA CYS A 69 -6.22 -3.62 -12.48
C CYS A 69 -6.11 -2.18 -11.96
N PHE A 70 -7.07 -1.33 -12.32
CA PHE A 70 -7.36 -0.10 -11.58
C PHE A 70 -8.47 -0.33 -10.58
N LYS A 71 -8.25 0.11 -9.33
CA LYS A 71 -9.23 -0.02 -8.26
C LYS A 71 -9.52 1.34 -7.63
N GLY A 72 -10.78 1.76 -7.68
CA GLY A 72 -11.28 2.88 -6.89
C GLY A 72 -11.36 2.56 -5.39
N PRO A 73 -11.71 3.53 -4.55
CA PRO A 73 -11.93 3.32 -3.12
C PRO A 73 -13.03 2.29 -2.86
N THR A 74 -12.89 1.52 -1.78
CA THR A 74 -13.86 0.52 -1.36
C THR A 74 -14.07 0.62 0.15
N THR A 75 -15.29 0.38 0.59
CA THR A 75 -15.69 0.43 2.00
C THR A 75 -15.79 -0.98 2.57
N THR A 76 -15.37 -1.16 3.81
CA THR A 76 -15.64 -2.37 4.60
C THR A 76 -16.67 -2.00 5.67
N ILE A 77 -17.83 -2.65 5.65
CA ILE A 77 -18.90 -2.37 6.59
C ILE A 77 -18.53 -2.95 7.97
N PRO A 78 -18.69 -2.20 9.08
CA PRO A 78 -18.30 -2.66 10.41
C PRO A 78 -19.39 -3.54 11.06
N VAL A 79 -19.76 -4.65 10.41
CA VAL A 79 -20.70 -5.65 10.94
C VAL A 79 -20.02 -7.02 11.00
N PRO A 80 -20.39 -7.88 11.96
CA PRO A 80 -19.71 -9.17 12.17
C PRO A 80 -19.72 -10.10 10.95
N GLU A 81 -20.79 -10.05 10.15
CA GLU A 81 -20.95 -10.87 8.94
C GLU A 81 -20.25 -10.29 7.71
N ALA A 82 -19.67 -9.11 7.80
CA ALA A 82 -19.03 -8.46 6.66
C ALA A 82 -17.83 -9.27 6.14
N PRO A 83 -17.72 -9.42 4.81
CA PRO A 83 -16.55 -10.03 4.22
C PRO A 83 -15.26 -9.25 4.53
N ARG A 84 -14.13 -9.94 4.34
CA ARG A 84 -12.81 -9.30 4.42
C ARG A 84 -12.71 -8.18 3.38
N SER A 85 -11.98 -7.10 3.71
CA SER A 85 -11.85 -5.95 2.81
C SER A 85 -11.31 -6.35 1.43
N VAL A 86 -11.78 -5.67 0.38
CA VAL A 86 -11.35 -5.88 -1.01
C VAL A 86 -9.83 -5.82 -1.14
N ALA A 87 -9.20 -4.82 -0.53
CA ALA A 87 -7.74 -4.64 -0.62
C ALA A 87 -6.97 -5.81 -0.01
N VAL A 88 -7.39 -6.31 1.15
CA VAL A 88 -6.74 -7.46 1.81
C VAL A 88 -6.96 -8.73 1.00
N THR A 89 -8.17 -8.95 0.48
CA THR A 89 -8.49 -10.11 -0.36
C THR A 89 -7.61 -10.15 -1.60
N LEU A 90 -7.47 -9.04 -2.32
CA LEU A 90 -6.63 -8.95 -3.52
C LEU A 90 -5.14 -9.18 -3.20
N ARG A 91 -4.63 -8.55 -2.13
CA ARG A 91 -3.23 -8.73 -1.70
C ARG A 91 -2.91 -10.18 -1.40
N GLN A 92 -3.81 -10.90 -0.73
CA GLN A 92 -3.63 -12.31 -0.41
C GLN A 92 -3.79 -13.21 -1.64
N LYS A 93 -4.80 -12.96 -2.47
CA LYS A 93 -5.08 -13.78 -3.66
C LYS A 93 -3.96 -13.74 -4.69
N PHE A 94 -3.41 -12.55 -4.94
CA PHE A 94 -2.38 -12.32 -5.97
C PHE A 94 -0.98 -12.13 -5.39
N ASP A 95 -0.79 -12.42 -4.10
CA ASP A 95 0.47 -12.23 -3.37
C ASP A 95 1.11 -10.83 -3.60
N LEU A 96 0.29 -9.79 -3.57
CA LEU A 96 0.73 -8.41 -3.80
C LEU A 96 1.51 -7.91 -2.57
N TYR A 97 2.78 -8.25 -2.53
CA TYR A 97 3.63 -8.07 -1.35
C TYR A 97 4.09 -6.63 -1.11
N ALA A 98 4.14 -5.81 -2.15
CA ALA A 98 4.56 -4.41 -2.00
C ALA A 98 3.46 -3.45 -2.40
N ASN A 99 3.13 -2.52 -1.50
CA ASN A 99 2.33 -1.35 -1.80
C ASN A 99 3.24 -0.13 -1.91
N ILE A 100 3.29 0.47 -3.10
CA ILE A 100 4.17 1.57 -3.47
C ILE A 100 3.34 2.85 -3.55
N ARG A 101 3.74 3.90 -2.82
CA ARG A 101 3.04 5.20 -2.78
C ARG A 101 4.03 6.34 -3.04
N PRO A 102 4.23 6.79 -4.28
CA PRO A 102 4.92 8.04 -4.55
C PRO A 102 4.14 9.21 -3.93
N THR A 103 4.84 10.03 -3.17
CA THR A 103 4.25 11.08 -2.35
C THR A 103 4.97 12.39 -2.59
N LYS A 104 4.28 13.35 -3.21
CA LYS A 104 4.88 14.62 -3.63
C LYS A 104 3.97 15.79 -3.33
N THR A 105 4.56 16.87 -2.81
CA THR A 105 3.89 18.17 -2.66
C THR A 105 3.86 18.92 -3.97
N TYR A 106 2.80 19.71 -4.15
CA TYR A 106 2.64 20.61 -5.30
C TYR A 106 2.50 22.04 -4.79
N ASP A 107 3.31 22.95 -5.27
CA ASP A 107 3.41 24.35 -4.77
C ASP A 107 2.06 25.07 -4.68
N ARG A 108 1.15 24.79 -5.61
CA ARG A 108 -0.20 25.41 -5.59
C ARG A 108 -1.12 24.87 -4.49
N LEU A 109 -0.87 23.64 -4.00
CA LEU A 109 -1.71 22.96 -3.02
C LEU A 109 -1.12 23.03 -1.61
N THR A 110 0.21 22.99 -1.51
CA THR A 110 0.94 22.98 -0.25
C THR A 110 2.17 23.90 -0.29
N PRO A 111 1.97 25.24 -0.43
CA PRO A 111 3.06 26.19 -0.73
C PRO A 111 4.17 26.25 0.32
N ASN A 112 3.87 25.88 1.56
CA ASN A 112 4.80 25.96 2.70
C ASN A 112 5.38 24.60 3.10
N ARG A 113 5.24 23.57 2.25
CA ARG A 113 5.75 22.23 2.54
C ARG A 113 6.40 21.64 1.30
N LYS A 114 7.50 20.94 1.50
CA LYS A 114 8.22 20.23 0.43
C LYS A 114 8.46 18.80 0.85
N LEU A 115 7.79 17.88 0.21
CA LEU A 115 8.00 16.45 0.34
C LEU A 115 7.97 15.84 -1.06
N ASP A 116 9.00 15.07 -1.39
CA ASP A 116 9.08 14.25 -2.60
C ASP A 116 9.79 12.95 -2.23
N CYS A 117 9.03 11.93 -1.89
CA CYS A 117 9.54 10.63 -1.49
C CYS A 117 8.66 9.51 -2.04
N VAL A 118 9.09 8.27 -1.88
CA VAL A 118 8.26 7.10 -2.18
C VAL A 118 8.20 6.18 -0.97
N CYS A 119 6.99 5.76 -0.60
CA CYS A 119 6.75 4.83 0.49
C CYS A 119 6.58 3.42 -0.06
N PHE A 120 7.36 2.48 0.46
CA PHE A 120 7.27 1.04 0.20
C PHE A 120 6.76 0.33 1.45
N ARG A 121 5.55 -0.19 1.37
CA ARG A 121 4.86 -0.90 2.44
C ARG A 121 4.82 -2.38 2.16
N GLU A 122 5.33 -3.20 3.08
CA GLU A 122 5.01 -4.63 3.08
C GLU A 122 3.49 -4.81 3.21
N ALA A 123 2.87 -5.67 2.42
CA ALA A 123 1.41 -5.70 2.32
C ALA A 123 0.77 -7.07 2.61
N THR A 124 1.56 -8.10 2.94
CA THR A 124 1.08 -9.49 3.14
C THR A 124 1.30 -10.04 4.55
N GLU A 125 2.16 -9.40 5.35
CA GLU A 125 2.56 -9.85 6.68
C GLU A 125 2.15 -8.86 7.79
N GLY A 126 2.77 -8.99 8.95
CA GLY A 126 2.54 -8.15 10.11
C GLY A 126 1.28 -8.53 10.88
N LEU A 127 0.62 -7.54 11.45
CA LEU A 127 -0.68 -7.70 12.13
C LEU A 127 -1.85 -7.91 11.15
N TYR A 128 -1.65 -7.56 9.88
CA TYR A 128 -2.65 -7.73 8.82
C TYR A 128 -2.85 -9.19 8.39
N THR A 129 -2.07 -10.13 8.93
CA THR A 129 -2.40 -11.57 8.84
C THR A 129 -3.72 -11.90 9.53
N GLY A 130 -4.17 -11.06 10.48
CA GLY A 130 -5.42 -11.23 11.20
C GLY A 130 -5.41 -12.41 12.19
N VAL A 131 -4.21 -12.83 12.62
CA VAL A 131 -4.07 -13.91 13.61
C VAL A 131 -4.15 -13.31 15.00
N GLU A 132 -5.31 -13.42 15.60
CA GLU A 132 -5.54 -13.00 17.00
C GLU A 132 -6.46 -13.98 17.73
N THR A 133 -6.34 -14.00 19.04
CA THR A 133 -7.18 -14.86 19.89
C THR A 133 -7.38 -14.23 21.27
N LYS A 134 -8.54 -14.50 21.86
CA LYS A 134 -8.77 -14.22 23.28
C LYS A 134 -8.01 -15.23 24.14
N ILE A 135 -7.33 -14.75 25.17
CA ILE A 135 -6.72 -15.56 26.21
C ILE A 135 -7.74 -15.76 27.36
N THR A 136 -8.44 -14.68 27.72
CA THR A 136 -9.54 -14.62 28.68
C THR A 136 -10.61 -13.66 28.18
N ASP A 137 -11.68 -13.48 28.92
CA ASP A 137 -12.72 -12.49 28.58
C ASP A 137 -12.15 -11.04 28.59
N ASP A 138 -11.11 -10.79 29.39
CA ASP A 138 -10.50 -9.48 29.55
C ASP A 138 -9.19 -9.30 28.82
N ALA A 139 -8.68 -10.34 28.11
CA ALA A 139 -7.36 -10.30 27.47
C ALA A 139 -7.36 -11.00 26.11
N ALA A 140 -6.73 -10.37 25.13
CA ALA A 140 -6.50 -10.92 23.81
C ALA A 140 -5.05 -10.70 23.37
N ILE A 141 -4.56 -11.55 22.45
CA ILE A 141 -3.26 -11.42 21.79
C ILE A 141 -3.45 -11.33 20.28
N ALA A 142 -2.55 -10.57 19.63
CA ALA A 142 -2.41 -10.57 18.18
C ALA A 142 -0.97 -10.97 17.81
N ILE A 143 -0.82 -11.76 16.75
CA ILE A 143 0.47 -12.24 16.29
C ILE A 143 0.96 -11.35 15.14
N ARG A 144 2.09 -10.69 15.36
CA ARG A 144 2.81 -9.95 14.32
C ARG A 144 3.86 -10.87 13.68
N LYS A 145 3.60 -11.32 12.46
CA LYS A 145 4.51 -12.21 11.71
C LYS A 145 5.38 -11.38 10.76
N ILE A 146 6.71 -11.51 10.84
CA ILE A 146 7.67 -10.93 9.89
C ILE A 146 8.63 -12.05 9.46
N THR A 147 8.80 -12.22 8.14
CA THR A 147 9.71 -13.21 7.59
C THR A 147 10.86 -12.56 6.82
N ARG A 148 11.99 -13.27 6.69
CA ARG A 148 13.11 -12.84 5.84
C ARG A 148 12.68 -12.71 4.38
N GLN A 149 11.90 -13.67 3.88
CA GLN A 149 11.43 -13.67 2.50
C GLN A 149 10.53 -12.45 2.22
N GLY A 150 9.53 -12.17 3.07
CA GLY A 150 8.64 -11.02 2.92
C GLY A 150 9.40 -9.69 3.00
N SER A 151 10.33 -9.57 3.97
CA SER A 151 11.18 -8.40 4.11
C SER A 151 12.08 -8.21 2.88
N ARG A 152 12.76 -9.28 2.43
CA ARG A 152 13.71 -9.22 1.32
C ARG A 152 13.06 -8.78 0.03
N ARG A 153 11.95 -9.42 -0.39
CA ARG A 153 11.27 -9.09 -1.65
C ARG A 153 10.75 -7.65 -1.69
N LEU A 154 10.29 -7.12 -0.55
CA LEU A 154 9.89 -5.72 -0.45
C LEU A 154 11.08 -4.80 -0.68
N VAL A 155 12.18 -5.04 0.03
CA VAL A 155 13.36 -4.15 -0.02
C VAL A 155 14.06 -4.26 -1.36
N ASP A 156 14.15 -5.45 -1.97
CA ASP A 156 14.68 -5.61 -3.33
C ASP A 156 13.88 -4.76 -4.34
N SER A 157 12.54 -4.76 -4.26
CA SER A 157 11.70 -3.88 -5.10
C SER A 157 11.95 -2.39 -4.82
N ALA A 158 12.24 -2.03 -3.58
CA ALA A 158 12.56 -0.64 -3.21
C ALA A 158 13.95 -0.22 -3.73
N VAL A 159 14.92 -1.12 -3.75
CA VAL A 159 16.25 -0.92 -4.35
C VAL A 159 16.14 -0.79 -5.86
N ASP A 160 15.36 -1.64 -6.52
CA ASP A 160 15.11 -1.56 -7.97
C ASP A 160 14.48 -0.22 -8.35
N TRP A 161 13.52 0.25 -7.56
CA TRP A 161 12.92 1.57 -7.72
C TRP A 161 13.96 2.68 -7.55
N ALA A 162 14.75 2.62 -6.48
CA ALA A 162 15.79 3.60 -6.20
C ALA A 162 16.79 3.70 -7.35
N ASN A 163 17.25 2.57 -7.89
CA ASN A 163 18.15 2.52 -9.02
C ASN A 163 17.50 3.07 -10.29
N LYS A 164 16.26 2.71 -10.58
CA LYS A 164 15.51 3.17 -11.77
C LYS A 164 15.29 4.67 -11.78
N PHE A 165 15.06 5.28 -10.62
CA PHE A 165 14.77 6.72 -10.48
C PHE A 165 15.94 7.50 -9.88
N GLU A 166 17.14 6.89 -9.82
CA GLU A 166 18.39 7.50 -9.35
C GLU A 166 18.33 8.08 -7.93
N MET A 167 17.44 7.50 -7.09
CA MET A 167 17.32 7.89 -5.68
C MET A 167 18.48 7.32 -4.88
N LYS A 168 19.17 8.16 -4.12
CA LYS A 168 20.39 7.77 -3.39
C LYS A 168 20.20 7.56 -1.89
N LYS A 169 18.97 7.72 -1.38
CA LYS A 169 18.67 7.62 0.04
C LYS A 169 17.56 6.60 0.28
N MET A 170 17.77 5.74 1.26
CA MET A 170 16.73 4.83 1.78
C MET A 170 16.62 4.98 3.29
N VAL A 171 15.40 5.09 3.79
CA VAL A 171 15.11 5.21 5.22
C VAL A 171 14.27 4.01 5.64
N ALA A 172 14.83 3.15 6.48
CA ALA A 172 14.13 2.02 7.07
C ALA A 172 13.42 2.47 8.36
N ILE A 173 12.08 2.31 8.39
CA ILE A 173 11.28 2.71 9.54
C ILE A 173 10.97 1.46 10.37
N THR A 174 11.45 1.44 11.60
CA THR A 174 11.39 0.27 12.50
C THR A 174 10.97 0.68 13.93
N LYS A 175 10.84 -0.29 14.81
CA LYS A 175 10.85 -0.12 16.28
C LYS A 175 11.77 -1.17 16.91
N ARG A 176 12.94 -1.39 16.31
CA ARG A 176 13.88 -2.45 16.64
C ARG A 176 14.40 -2.40 18.10
N ASN A 177 14.42 -1.22 18.71
CA ASN A 177 14.76 -1.10 20.13
C ASN A 177 13.78 -1.87 21.05
N ILE A 178 12.53 -2.07 20.62
CA ILE A 178 11.48 -2.83 21.32
C ILE A 178 11.24 -4.17 20.62
N LEU A 179 11.01 -4.18 19.31
CA LEU A 179 10.68 -5.35 18.50
C LEU A 179 11.94 -5.99 17.92
N LYS A 180 12.85 -6.40 18.81
CA LYS A 180 14.23 -6.82 18.47
C LYS A 180 14.28 -7.94 17.44
N GLN A 181 13.35 -8.91 17.51
CA GLN A 181 13.35 -10.07 16.60
C GLN A 181 12.68 -9.72 15.25
N THR A 182 11.44 -9.24 15.29
CA THR A 182 10.68 -9.00 14.07
C THR A 182 11.26 -7.85 13.23
N ASP A 183 11.54 -6.70 13.86
CA ASP A 183 12.17 -5.59 13.14
C ASP A 183 13.66 -5.79 12.92
N GLY A 184 14.31 -6.66 13.72
CA GLY A 184 15.67 -7.13 13.45
C GLY A 184 15.76 -7.87 12.13
N ILE A 185 14.83 -8.80 11.85
CA ILE A 185 14.75 -9.50 10.57
C ILE A 185 14.59 -8.49 9.41
N PHE A 186 13.67 -7.54 9.54
CA PHE A 186 13.44 -6.53 8.52
C PHE A 186 14.68 -5.66 8.28
N TRP A 187 15.32 -5.21 9.34
CA TRP A 187 16.55 -4.40 9.27
C TRP A 187 17.71 -5.16 8.63
N ASP A 188 17.97 -6.40 9.05
CA ASP A 188 19.03 -7.25 8.50
C ASP A 188 18.87 -7.43 6.98
N GLU A 189 17.65 -7.71 6.50
CA GLU A 189 17.40 -7.88 5.07
C GLU A 189 17.50 -6.54 4.31
N THR A 190 17.14 -5.42 4.96
CA THR A 190 17.34 -4.09 4.37
C THR A 190 18.81 -3.76 4.17
N GLN A 191 19.64 -4.01 5.19
CA GLN A 191 21.09 -3.81 5.08
C GLN A 191 21.70 -4.63 3.93
N LYS A 192 21.37 -5.93 3.87
CA LYS A 192 21.86 -6.82 2.81
C LYS A 192 21.42 -6.38 1.41
N ALA A 193 20.21 -5.87 1.28
CA ALA A 193 19.67 -5.46 -0.02
C ALA A 193 20.36 -4.21 -0.58
N VAL A 194 20.78 -3.28 0.28
CA VAL A 194 21.46 -2.04 -0.16
C VAL A 194 22.97 -2.19 -0.25
N GLU A 195 23.54 -3.28 0.24
CA GLU A 195 24.99 -3.53 0.19
C GLU A 195 25.50 -3.51 -1.25
N GLY A 196 26.52 -2.68 -1.51
CA GLY A 196 27.12 -2.51 -2.85
C GLY A 196 26.29 -1.71 -3.87
N THR A 197 25.09 -1.19 -3.51
CA THR A 197 24.24 -0.42 -4.44
C THR A 197 24.58 1.07 -4.52
N GLY A 198 25.34 1.58 -3.57
CA GLY A 198 25.61 3.03 -3.44
C GLY A 198 24.44 3.83 -2.87
N ILE A 199 23.40 3.18 -2.36
CA ILE A 199 22.29 3.82 -1.66
C ILE A 199 22.70 4.05 -0.20
N GLU A 200 22.56 5.29 0.28
CA GLU A 200 22.74 5.64 1.69
C GLU A 200 21.55 5.14 2.50
N LEU A 201 21.77 4.17 3.38
CA LEU A 201 20.75 3.61 4.26
C LEU A 201 20.80 4.27 5.64
N SER A 202 19.65 4.70 6.13
CA SER A 202 19.45 5.13 7.51
C SER A 202 18.28 4.39 8.19
N GLU A 203 18.31 4.31 9.52
CA GLU A 203 17.21 3.77 10.32
C GLU A 203 16.58 4.88 11.15
N ILE A 204 15.26 4.91 11.21
CA ILE A 204 14.52 5.78 12.11
C ILE A 204 13.39 4.99 12.80
N TYR A 205 13.20 5.21 14.10
CA TYR A 205 12.10 4.56 14.81
C TYR A 205 10.77 5.25 14.52
N ILE A 206 9.69 4.46 14.44
CA ILE A 206 8.38 4.89 13.96
C ILE A 206 7.84 6.13 14.70
N ASP A 207 8.03 6.22 16.01
CA ASP A 207 7.63 7.36 16.82
C ASP A 207 8.42 8.64 16.47
N ASN A 208 9.73 8.51 16.30
CA ASN A 208 10.58 9.60 15.83
C ASN A 208 10.26 9.95 14.36
N MET A 209 10.01 8.96 13.51
CA MET A 209 9.61 9.20 12.10
C MET A 209 8.34 10.06 12.04
N ALA A 210 7.32 9.74 12.84
CA ALA A 210 6.08 10.51 12.89
C ALA A 210 6.33 11.97 13.30
N GLN A 211 7.23 12.21 14.28
CA GLN A 211 7.63 13.55 14.69
C GLN A 211 8.39 14.27 13.58
N GLN A 212 9.42 13.62 13.01
CA GLN A 212 10.29 14.22 11.99
C GLN A 212 9.56 14.56 10.69
N MET A 213 8.56 13.76 10.30
CA MET A 213 7.69 14.06 9.17
C MET A 213 6.97 15.40 9.32
N ILE A 214 6.70 15.86 10.54
CA ILE A 214 6.01 17.14 10.80
C ILE A 214 7.01 18.30 10.90
N ILE A 215 8.09 18.13 11.67
CA ILE A 215 8.99 19.23 12.02
C ILE A 215 10.13 19.43 11.04
N ALA A 216 10.50 18.40 10.28
CA ALA A 216 11.65 18.42 9.36
C ALA A 216 11.37 17.59 8.08
N THR A 217 10.20 17.77 7.48
CA THR A 217 9.68 17.04 6.34
C THR A 217 10.69 16.96 5.18
N GLU A 218 11.39 18.05 4.91
CA GLU A 218 12.30 18.18 3.75
C GLU A 218 13.50 17.23 3.79
N GLN A 219 13.89 16.72 4.95
CA GLN A 219 14.99 15.76 5.06
C GLN A 219 14.73 14.46 4.31
N PHE A 220 13.45 14.13 4.08
CA PHE A 220 13.02 12.93 3.38
C PHE A 220 12.89 13.11 1.86
N ASN A 221 13.19 14.30 1.33
CA ASN A 221 13.16 14.53 -0.11
C ASN A 221 14.20 13.67 -0.84
N GLY A 222 13.78 13.05 -1.94
CA GLY A 222 14.58 12.13 -2.72
C GLY A 222 14.83 10.79 -2.04
N SER A 223 14.05 10.44 -1.00
CA SER A 223 14.23 9.20 -0.25
C SER A 223 13.20 8.13 -0.61
N VAL A 224 13.65 6.88 -0.58
CA VAL A 224 12.78 5.71 -0.53
C VAL A 224 12.57 5.36 0.94
N LEU A 225 11.32 5.40 1.41
CA LEU A 225 10.92 5.04 2.76
C LEU A 225 10.42 3.60 2.75
N VAL A 226 11.02 2.72 3.55
CA VAL A 226 10.65 1.31 3.59
C VAL A 226 10.23 0.91 5.01
N SER A 227 9.15 0.12 5.13
CA SER A 227 8.76 -0.43 6.43
C SER A 227 7.83 -1.64 6.30
N THR A 228 7.66 -2.30 7.44
CA THR A 228 6.65 -3.34 7.65
C THR A 228 5.24 -2.76 7.54
N ASN A 229 4.26 -3.64 7.38
CA ASN A 229 2.90 -3.32 6.99
C ASN A 229 2.26 -2.19 7.82
N LEU A 230 2.10 -2.37 9.12
CA LEU A 230 1.39 -1.39 9.98
C LEU A 230 2.12 -0.05 10.07
N PHE A 231 3.43 -0.07 10.23
CA PHE A 231 4.19 1.18 10.40
C PHE A 231 4.14 2.03 9.14
N MET A 232 4.29 1.41 7.96
CA MET A 232 4.19 2.18 6.72
C MET A 232 2.75 2.59 6.41
N ASP A 233 1.74 1.87 6.88
CA ASP A 233 0.34 2.32 6.77
C ASP A 233 0.17 3.67 7.46
N ILE A 234 0.62 3.77 8.71
CA ILE A 234 0.54 4.99 9.51
C ILE A 234 1.36 6.13 8.88
N ILE A 235 2.60 5.86 8.50
CA ILE A 235 3.50 6.90 7.97
C ILE A 235 3.06 7.38 6.58
N SER A 236 2.57 6.50 5.73
CA SER A 236 2.10 6.92 4.41
C SER A 236 0.78 7.72 4.47
N GLU A 237 -0.08 7.47 5.47
CA GLU A 237 -1.26 8.30 5.73
C GLU A 237 -0.84 9.68 6.26
N LEU A 238 0.13 9.75 7.18
CA LEU A 238 0.70 11.02 7.62
C LEU A 238 1.31 11.80 6.46
N ALA A 239 2.09 11.13 5.60
CA ALA A 239 2.66 11.73 4.39
C ALA A 239 1.56 12.27 3.46
N SER A 240 0.43 11.54 3.31
CA SER A 240 -0.70 11.98 2.50
C SER A 240 -1.32 13.28 3.02
N ALA A 241 -1.45 13.42 4.32
CA ALA A 241 -1.92 14.65 4.95
C ALA A 241 -0.96 15.84 4.73
N LEU A 242 0.35 15.58 4.72
CA LEU A 242 1.37 16.60 4.46
C LEU A 242 1.36 17.12 3.02
N VAL A 243 1.01 16.30 2.05
CA VAL A 243 0.87 16.72 0.64
C VAL A 243 -0.50 17.30 0.30
N GLY A 244 -1.40 17.36 1.27
CA GLY A 244 -2.68 18.06 1.19
C GLY A 244 -3.91 17.15 1.21
N SER A 245 -3.86 15.95 0.69
CA SER A 245 -4.96 14.98 0.70
C SER A 245 -4.52 13.60 0.27
N ILE A 246 -5.15 12.58 0.82
CA ILE A 246 -5.00 11.19 0.33
C ILE A 246 -5.41 11.04 -1.15
N GLY A 247 -6.32 11.86 -1.64
CA GLY A 247 -6.74 11.88 -3.04
C GLY A 247 -5.66 12.37 -4.02
N LEU A 248 -4.57 12.94 -3.53
CA LEU A 248 -3.42 13.37 -4.36
C LEU A 248 -2.34 12.29 -4.49
N ILE A 249 -2.49 11.18 -3.78
CA ILE A 249 -1.53 10.07 -3.80
C ILE A 249 -2.17 8.87 -4.51
N TYR A 250 -1.51 8.42 -5.56
CA TYR A 250 -1.82 7.12 -6.14
C TYR A 250 -0.96 6.03 -5.49
N SER A 251 -1.40 4.78 -5.60
CA SER A 251 -0.61 3.66 -5.14
C SER A 251 -0.63 2.50 -6.14
N ALA A 252 0.46 1.76 -6.19
CA ALA A 252 0.51 0.48 -6.88
C ALA A 252 0.68 -0.65 -5.86
N ASN A 253 0.02 -1.78 -6.07
CA ASN A 253 0.31 -3.03 -5.37
C ASN A 253 0.91 -3.98 -6.40
N ILE A 254 2.07 -4.53 -6.09
CA ILE A 254 2.80 -5.47 -6.94
C ILE A 254 3.03 -6.80 -6.23
N GLY A 255 3.05 -7.89 -7.02
CA GLY A 255 3.29 -9.26 -6.58
C GLY A 255 4.19 -10.02 -7.55
#